data_797ef7c2cf71287718e988740186d02c
#
_entry.id   797ef7c2cf71287718e988740186d02c
#
_cell.length_a   1.000
_cell.length_b   1.000
_cell.length_c   1.000
_cell.angle_alpha   90.00
_cell.angle_beta   90.00
_cell.angle_gamma   90.00
#
_symmetry.space_group_name_H-M   'P 1'
#
loop_
_entity.id
_entity.type
_entity.pdbx_description
1 polymer ?
#
loop_
_entity_poly.entity_id
_entity_poly.type
_entity_poly.pdbx_seq_one_letter_code
_entity_poly.pdbx_strand_id
1 'polypeptide(L)'
;MKNPKGFTLIELLVVVAIVGLLGVMSGLALNQASDRRYPAEAERLLFWLEQIAQRSSLEGAAYGVVAIYDEQTQRVTELQPVVYYRNRWVAVLSPETYAIHDQAEVVWNMEFNDGEEFMPQSQSRRAEFENEGELQEQDDEFLLPEIAFLSDGYIEPQGRIVLSFQFYERSFNYQWDDTASKMVMEGNILESK
;
A
#
# COMPACT_ATOMS: atom_id res chain seq x y z
N MET A 1 -64.71 -20.79 -16.77
CA MET A 1 -63.37 -21.38 -16.51
C MET A 1 -62.40 -20.74 -17.50
N LYS A 2 -61.41 -20.00 -17.07
CA LYS A 2 -60.35 -19.42 -17.95
C LYS A 2 -59.33 -20.52 -18.22
N ASN A 3 -59.12 -20.89 -19.47
CA ASN A 3 -58.05 -21.81 -19.84
C ASN A 3 -56.68 -21.17 -19.51
N PRO A 4 -55.83 -21.87 -18.80
CA PRO A 4 -54.45 -21.39 -18.61
C PRO A 4 -53.75 -21.39 -19.96
N LYS A 5 -53.26 -20.22 -20.40
CA LYS A 5 -52.39 -20.13 -21.60
C LYS A 5 -51.02 -20.62 -21.20
N GLY A 6 -50.56 -21.71 -21.80
CA GLY A 6 -49.21 -22.21 -21.62
C GLY A 6 -48.17 -21.32 -22.33
N PHE A 7 -46.96 -21.28 -21.83
CA PHE A 7 -45.83 -20.62 -22.49
C PHE A 7 -45.48 -21.29 -23.82
N THR A 8 -45.21 -20.50 -24.83
CA THR A 8 -44.75 -21.03 -26.13
C THR A 8 -43.23 -21.28 -26.07
N LEU A 9 -42.78 -22.27 -26.85
CA LEU A 9 -41.37 -22.64 -26.92
C LEU A 9 -40.48 -21.43 -27.36
N ILE A 10 -41.02 -20.60 -28.27
CA ILE A 10 -40.34 -19.40 -28.75
C ILE A 10 -40.20 -18.33 -27.66
N GLU A 11 -41.20 -18.20 -26.78
CA GLU A 11 -41.17 -17.24 -25.68
C GLU A 11 -40.08 -17.61 -24.66
N LEU A 12 -39.92 -18.88 -24.35
CA LEU A 12 -38.90 -19.41 -23.50
C LEU A 12 -37.49 -19.21 -24.10
N LEU A 13 -37.36 -19.43 -25.41
CA LEU A 13 -36.10 -19.22 -26.14
C LEU A 13 -35.67 -17.74 -26.11
N VAL A 14 -36.63 -16.83 -26.33
CA VAL A 14 -36.34 -15.38 -26.25
C VAL A 14 -35.94 -14.95 -24.86
N VAL A 15 -36.59 -15.45 -23.81
CA VAL A 15 -36.24 -15.15 -22.44
C VAL A 15 -34.81 -15.61 -22.10
N VAL A 16 -34.45 -16.85 -22.48
CA VAL A 16 -33.10 -17.38 -22.27
C VAL A 16 -32.05 -16.56 -23.03
N ALA A 17 -32.37 -16.15 -24.27
CA ALA A 17 -31.47 -15.29 -25.05
C ALA A 17 -31.24 -13.92 -24.39
N ILE A 18 -32.29 -13.28 -23.88
CA ILE A 18 -32.18 -11.99 -23.16
C ILE A 18 -31.39 -12.15 -21.89
N VAL A 19 -31.66 -13.19 -21.07
CA VAL A 19 -30.93 -13.44 -19.83
C VAL A 19 -29.44 -13.71 -20.11
N GLY A 20 -29.15 -14.50 -21.16
CA GLY A 20 -27.78 -14.76 -21.59
C GLY A 20 -27.04 -13.46 -22.00
N LEU A 21 -27.71 -12.61 -22.78
CA LEU A 21 -27.13 -11.31 -23.19
C LEU A 21 -26.86 -10.39 -22.01
N LEU A 22 -27.80 -10.29 -21.06
CA LEU A 22 -27.64 -9.50 -19.85
C LEU A 22 -26.50 -10.02 -18.96
N GLY A 23 -26.31 -11.35 -18.90
CA GLY A 23 -25.22 -11.99 -18.17
C GLY A 23 -23.84 -11.58 -18.71
N VAL A 24 -23.68 -11.59 -20.04
CA VAL A 24 -22.44 -11.16 -20.70
C VAL A 24 -22.15 -9.67 -20.46
N MET A 25 -23.15 -8.80 -20.60
CA MET A 25 -22.99 -7.36 -20.36
C MET A 25 -22.61 -7.04 -18.92
N SER A 26 -23.15 -7.78 -17.95
CA SER A 26 -22.83 -7.61 -16.54
C SER A 26 -21.37 -7.98 -16.23
N GLY A 27 -20.85 -9.04 -16.84
CA GLY A 27 -19.45 -9.45 -16.68
C GLY A 27 -18.45 -8.40 -17.20
N LEU A 28 -18.75 -7.79 -18.35
CA LEU A 28 -17.91 -6.73 -18.93
C LEU A 28 -17.92 -5.46 -18.08
N ALA A 29 -19.05 -5.11 -17.48
CA ALA A 29 -19.16 -3.91 -16.62
C ALA A 29 -18.35 -4.05 -15.33
N LEU A 30 -18.28 -5.24 -14.74
CA LEU A 30 -17.50 -5.50 -13.53
C LEU A 30 -15.99 -5.39 -13.79
N ASN A 31 -15.49 -5.91 -14.90
CA ASN A 31 -14.08 -5.80 -15.27
C ASN A 31 -13.67 -4.34 -15.49
N GLN A 32 -14.50 -3.53 -16.17
CA GLN A 32 -14.20 -2.11 -16.38
C GLN A 32 -14.18 -1.29 -15.08
N ALA A 33 -14.97 -1.66 -14.09
CA ALA A 33 -14.98 -0.99 -12.79
C ALA A 33 -13.66 -1.24 -12.02
N SER A 34 -13.17 -2.47 -12.05
CA SER A 34 -11.88 -2.86 -11.44
C SER A 34 -10.69 -2.17 -12.12
N ASP A 35 -10.70 -2.09 -13.45
CA ASP A 35 -9.63 -1.46 -14.23
C ASP A 35 -9.44 0.04 -13.95
N ARG A 36 -10.46 0.70 -13.43
CA ARG A 36 -10.37 2.12 -13.04
C ARG A 36 -10.10 2.33 -11.56
N ARG A 37 -10.57 1.43 -10.72
CA ARG A 37 -10.49 1.55 -9.26
C ARG A 37 -9.07 1.37 -8.75
N TYR A 38 -8.40 0.31 -9.18
CA TYR A 38 -7.06 -0.03 -8.67
C TYR A 38 -5.97 0.98 -9.07
N PRO A 39 -5.92 1.51 -10.31
CA PRO A 39 -5.01 2.59 -10.63
C PRO A 39 -5.28 3.87 -9.81
N ALA A 40 -6.55 4.22 -9.57
CA ALA A 40 -6.89 5.37 -8.74
C ALA A 40 -6.45 5.19 -7.28
N GLU A 41 -6.55 3.99 -6.73
CA GLU A 41 -6.05 3.67 -5.39
C GLU A 41 -4.51 3.75 -5.34
N ALA A 42 -3.84 3.26 -6.38
CA ALA A 42 -2.38 3.38 -6.49
C ALA A 42 -1.92 4.84 -6.58
N GLU A 43 -2.61 5.69 -7.34
CA GLU A 43 -2.35 7.12 -7.40
C GLU A 43 -2.56 7.81 -6.04
N ARG A 44 -3.59 7.42 -5.28
CA ARG A 44 -3.83 7.95 -3.94
C ARG A 44 -2.68 7.62 -2.99
N LEU A 45 -2.14 6.40 -3.03
CA LEU A 45 -0.97 6.03 -2.24
C LEU A 45 0.25 6.85 -2.66
N LEU A 46 0.47 7.05 -3.98
CA LEU A 46 1.55 7.90 -4.47
C LEU A 46 1.46 9.31 -3.89
N PHE A 47 0.30 9.96 -3.98
CA PHE A 47 0.10 11.30 -3.44
C PHE A 47 0.33 11.37 -1.93
N TRP A 48 -0.10 10.34 -1.21
CA TRP A 48 0.11 10.28 0.23
C TRP A 48 1.60 10.15 0.58
N LEU A 49 2.37 9.32 -0.13
CA LEU A 49 3.82 9.21 0.04
C LEU A 49 4.53 10.53 -0.32
N GLU A 50 4.13 11.18 -1.40
CA GLU A 50 4.67 12.49 -1.79
C GLU A 50 4.39 13.58 -0.75
N GLN A 51 3.23 13.57 -0.09
CA GLN A 51 2.94 14.50 1.00
C GLN A 51 3.92 14.35 2.17
N ILE A 52 4.30 13.11 2.52
CA ILE A 52 5.27 12.85 3.58
C ILE A 52 6.65 13.35 3.16
N ALA A 53 7.09 13.05 1.94
CA ALA A 53 8.36 13.49 1.40
C ALA A 53 8.47 15.03 1.34
N GLN A 54 7.43 15.70 0.86
CA GLN A 54 7.38 17.17 0.84
C GLN A 54 7.45 17.78 2.24
N ARG A 55 6.78 17.14 3.19
CA ARG A 55 6.79 17.60 4.57
C ARG A 55 8.18 17.51 5.20
N SER A 56 8.90 16.42 4.93
CA SER A 56 10.28 16.27 5.35
C SER A 56 11.15 17.43 4.88
N SER A 57 11.06 17.78 3.59
CA SER A 57 11.82 18.90 3.01
C SER A 57 11.39 20.25 3.55
N LEU A 58 10.10 20.48 3.81
CA LEU A 58 9.58 21.76 4.29
C LEU A 58 9.86 22.00 5.76
N GLU A 59 9.78 20.97 6.59
CA GLU A 59 9.97 21.09 8.05
C GLU A 59 11.43 20.85 8.47
N GLY A 60 12.28 20.38 7.56
CA GLY A 60 13.71 20.12 7.84
C GLY A 60 13.91 18.95 8.83
N ALA A 61 12.96 18.01 8.87
CA ALA A 61 12.97 16.85 9.76
C ALA A 61 12.82 15.58 8.94
N ALA A 62 13.37 14.45 9.40
CA ALA A 62 13.12 13.16 8.77
C ALA A 62 11.71 12.69 9.09
N TYR A 63 10.97 12.31 8.05
CA TYR A 63 9.65 11.71 8.13
C TYR A 63 9.71 10.27 7.63
N GLY A 64 8.95 9.37 8.22
CA GLY A 64 8.94 7.97 7.82
C GLY A 64 7.54 7.39 7.70
N VAL A 65 7.49 6.17 7.20
CA VAL A 65 6.27 5.37 7.07
C VAL A 65 6.46 4.07 7.82
N VAL A 66 5.59 3.83 8.80
CA VAL A 66 5.50 2.57 9.54
C VAL A 66 4.37 1.74 8.97
N ALA A 67 4.63 0.49 8.66
CA ALA A 67 3.60 -0.46 8.27
C ALA A 67 2.97 -1.10 9.52
N ILE A 68 1.64 -1.05 9.61
CA ILE A 68 0.87 -1.72 10.65
C ILE A 68 0.35 -3.03 10.06
N TYR A 69 0.71 -4.14 10.72
CA TYR A 69 0.38 -5.48 10.27
C TYR A 69 -0.79 -6.06 11.08
N ASP A 70 -1.67 -6.76 10.40
CA ASP A 70 -2.67 -7.60 11.07
C ASP A 70 -1.98 -8.80 11.74
N GLU A 71 -2.27 -9.05 13.00
CA GLU A 71 -1.61 -10.09 13.82
C GLU A 71 -1.80 -11.51 13.27
N GLN A 72 -2.93 -11.78 12.62
CA GLN A 72 -3.29 -13.12 12.16
C GLN A 72 -2.79 -13.40 10.74
N THR A 73 -2.92 -12.42 9.85
CA THR A 73 -2.62 -12.57 8.42
C THR A 73 -1.24 -12.09 8.04
N GLN A 74 -0.56 -11.34 8.92
CA GLN A 74 0.73 -10.69 8.67
C GLN A 74 0.71 -9.78 7.42
N ARG A 75 -0.48 -9.27 7.09
CA ARG A 75 -0.65 -8.33 5.97
C ARG A 75 -0.65 -6.90 6.49
N VAL A 76 -0.11 -6.00 5.69
CA VAL A 76 -0.17 -4.56 5.98
C VAL A 76 -1.62 -4.10 5.87
N THR A 77 -2.15 -3.53 6.94
CA THR A 77 -3.51 -2.98 6.98
C THR A 77 -3.53 -1.46 6.91
N GLU A 78 -2.50 -0.83 7.45
CA GLU A 78 -2.38 0.62 7.50
C GLU A 78 -0.92 1.05 7.34
N LEU A 79 -0.74 2.27 6.82
CA LEU A 79 0.55 2.94 6.77
C LEU A 79 0.48 4.20 7.63
N GLN A 80 1.27 4.25 8.69
CA GLN A 80 1.27 5.37 9.63
C GLN A 80 2.45 6.29 9.38
N PRO A 81 2.23 7.60 9.20
CA PRO A 81 3.31 8.56 9.08
C PRO A 81 3.92 8.85 10.45
N VAL A 82 5.23 8.94 10.48
CA VAL A 82 6.03 9.23 11.68
C VAL A 82 7.04 10.32 11.39
N VAL A 83 7.47 11.03 12.43
CA VAL A 83 8.55 12.03 12.36
C VAL A 83 9.64 11.67 13.35
N TYR A 84 10.90 11.87 12.96
CA TYR A 84 12.03 11.71 13.86
C TYR A 84 12.22 12.95 14.72
N TYR A 85 11.93 12.81 16.01
CA TYR A 85 11.98 13.90 16.95
C TYR A 85 12.63 13.46 18.28
N ARG A 86 13.63 14.19 18.77
CA ARG A 86 14.35 13.90 20.02
C ARG A 86 14.83 12.45 20.12
N ASN A 87 15.50 11.98 19.07
CA ASN A 87 16.09 10.63 18.98
C ASN A 87 15.08 9.47 19.01
N ARG A 88 13.83 9.70 18.62
CA ARG A 88 12.82 8.65 18.45
C ARG A 88 11.86 9.00 17.34
N TRP A 89 11.25 7.98 16.78
CA TRP A 89 10.14 8.13 15.84
C TRP A 89 8.84 8.35 16.60
N VAL A 90 8.05 9.31 16.19
CA VAL A 90 6.79 9.70 16.82
C VAL A 90 5.71 9.74 15.74
N ALA A 91 4.57 9.12 16.01
CA ALA A 91 3.42 9.17 15.11
C ALA A 91 2.94 10.62 14.91
N VAL A 92 2.57 10.96 13.69
CA VAL A 92 1.99 12.25 13.34
C VAL A 92 0.55 12.09 12.87
N LEU A 93 -0.27 13.11 13.12
CA LEU A 93 -1.69 13.11 12.74
C LEU A 93 -1.94 13.62 11.32
N SER A 94 -0.94 14.20 10.69
CA SER A 94 -1.06 14.73 9.33
C SER A 94 0.23 14.45 8.55
N PRO A 95 0.15 13.86 7.34
CA PRO A 95 -1.09 13.33 6.77
C PRO A 95 -1.72 12.26 7.66
N GLU A 96 -3.02 11.99 7.47
CA GLU A 96 -3.70 10.91 8.17
C GLU A 96 -3.11 9.55 7.80
N THR A 97 -3.25 8.56 8.68
CA THR A 97 -2.90 7.16 8.42
C THR A 97 -3.60 6.68 7.14
N TYR A 98 -2.85 6.02 6.27
CA TYR A 98 -3.38 5.50 5.03
C TYR A 98 -3.85 4.05 5.22
N ALA A 99 -5.16 3.82 5.13
CA ALA A 99 -5.71 2.47 5.21
C ALA A 99 -5.48 1.73 3.88
N ILE A 100 -4.92 0.53 3.97
CA ILE A 100 -4.72 -0.37 2.83
C ILE A 100 -6.01 -1.13 2.57
N HIS A 101 -6.44 -1.20 1.32
CA HIS A 101 -7.63 -1.92 0.92
C HIS A 101 -7.48 -3.43 1.19
N ASP A 102 -8.56 -4.11 1.64
CA ASP A 102 -8.55 -5.53 2.02
C ASP A 102 -8.01 -6.47 0.91
N GLN A 103 -8.18 -6.09 -0.35
CA GLN A 103 -7.70 -6.85 -1.51
C GLN A 103 -6.30 -6.41 -1.98
N ALA A 104 -5.71 -5.41 -1.35
CA ALA A 104 -4.38 -4.93 -1.66
C ALA A 104 -3.32 -5.62 -0.81
N GLU A 105 -2.14 -5.74 -1.36
CA GLU A 105 -0.94 -6.24 -0.69
C GLU A 105 0.20 -5.27 -0.96
N VAL A 106 0.88 -4.86 0.10
CA VAL A 106 2.05 -3.99 0.04
C VAL A 106 3.28 -4.81 0.39
N VAL A 107 4.28 -4.80 -0.48
CA VAL A 107 5.55 -5.49 -0.29
C VAL A 107 6.69 -4.48 -0.36
N TRP A 108 7.56 -4.51 0.65
CA TRP A 108 8.74 -3.67 0.76
C TRP A 108 9.95 -4.41 0.22
N ASN A 109 10.45 -3.99 -0.94
CA ASN A 109 11.68 -4.51 -1.54
C ASN A 109 12.80 -3.48 -1.36
N MET A 110 13.33 -3.42 -0.13
CA MET A 110 14.35 -2.45 0.25
C MET A 110 15.75 -3.04 0.10
N GLU A 111 16.69 -2.21 -0.32
CA GLU A 111 18.10 -2.57 -0.47
C GLU A 111 18.84 -2.16 0.80
N PHE A 112 19.27 -3.16 1.57
CA PHE A 112 20.09 -2.92 2.75
C PHE A 112 21.55 -3.14 2.36
N ASN A 113 22.37 -2.08 2.44
CA ASN A 113 23.82 -2.20 2.29
C ASN A 113 24.41 -2.68 3.60
N ASP A 114 25.05 -3.86 3.60
CA ASP A 114 25.78 -4.38 4.75
C ASP A 114 26.91 -3.41 5.16
N GLY A 115 26.73 -2.65 6.21
CA GLY A 115 27.78 -1.83 6.83
C GLY A 115 27.55 -0.34 6.96
N GLU A 116 26.48 0.22 6.46
CA GLU A 116 26.10 1.62 6.73
C GLU A 116 25.04 1.64 7.84
N GLU A 117 25.25 2.47 8.86
CA GLU A 117 24.23 2.75 9.88
C GLU A 117 23.09 3.55 9.22
N PHE A 118 22.11 2.81 8.69
CA PHE A 118 20.90 3.39 8.10
C PHE A 118 19.98 3.86 9.22
N MET A 119 19.66 5.09 9.23
CA MET A 119 18.87 5.83 10.21
C MET A 119 19.57 6.13 11.53
N PRO A 120 19.51 7.39 11.97
CA PRO A 120 20.20 7.82 13.16
C PRO A 120 19.74 7.02 14.38
N GLN A 121 20.64 6.20 14.93
CA GLN A 121 20.60 5.60 16.28
C GLN A 121 19.42 4.69 16.66
N SER A 122 18.35 4.57 15.87
CA SER A 122 17.20 3.74 16.21
C SER A 122 17.45 2.23 15.97
N GLN A 123 18.27 1.90 14.98
CA GLN A 123 18.63 0.51 14.68
C GLN A 123 19.67 -0.03 15.65
N SER A 124 20.64 0.78 16.07
CA SER A 124 21.61 0.39 17.09
C SER A 124 20.93 -0.01 18.40
N ARG A 125 19.88 0.71 18.79
CA ARG A 125 19.10 0.36 19.99
C ARG A 125 18.33 -0.94 19.85
N ARG A 126 17.75 -1.25 18.68
CA ARG A 126 17.04 -2.51 18.50
C ARG A 126 17.98 -3.71 18.65
N ALA A 127 19.19 -3.62 18.08
CA ALA A 127 20.19 -4.66 18.23
C ALA A 127 20.73 -4.79 19.69
N GLU A 128 20.79 -3.69 20.44
CA GLU A 128 21.15 -3.68 21.85
C GLU A 128 20.05 -4.32 22.71
N PHE A 129 18.78 -4.01 22.47
CA PHE A 129 17.64 -4.59 23.21
C PHE A 129 17.42 -6.07 22.92
N GLU A 130 17.68 -6.55 21.71
CA GLU A 130 17.62 -7.98 21.39
C GLU A 130 18.70 -8.80 22.12
N ASN A 131 19.82 -8.17 22.51
CA ASN A 131 20.93 -8.83 23.21
C ASN A 131 20.85 -8.72 24.75
N GLU A 132 20.15 -7.75 25.30
CA GLU A 132 19.98 -7.55 26.73
C GLU A 132 18.58 -8.00 27.18
N GLY A 133 18.32 -9.26 27.32
CA GLY A 133 17.05 -9.90 27.67
C GLY A 133 16.30 -9.41 28.94
N GLU A 134 16.34 -8.14 29.28
CA GLU A 134 15.59 -7.49 30.35
C GLU A 134 14.77 -6.31 29.82
N LEU A 135 13.63 -6.64 29.19
CA LEU A 135 12.60 -5.65 28.89
C LEU A 135 11.88 -5.27 30.18
N GLN A 136 12.19 -4.09 30.70
CA GLN A 136 11.22 -3.38 31.53
C GLN A 136 10.05 -2.96 30.63
N GLU A 137 8.88 -3.49 30.91
CA GLU A 137 7.59 -3.11 30.35
C GLU A 137 7.37 -1.62 30.59
N GLN A 138 7.80 -0.78 29.67
CA GLN A 138 7.27 0.54 29.45
C GLN A 138 6.73 0.58 28.04
N ASP A 139 5.40 0.77 27.95
CA ASP A 139 4.56 0.83 26.75
C ASP A 139 4.93 1.95 25.75
N ASP A 140 6.19 2.15 25.44
CA ASP A 140 6.62 2.96 24.31
C ASP A 140 6.88 2.00 23.13
N GLU A 141 5.84 1.72 22.36
CA GLU A 141 5.92 1.02 21.09
C GLU A 141 6.96 1.70 20.19
N PHE A 142 8.11 1.07 20.01
CA PHE A 142 9.17 1.62 19.17
C PHE A 142 8.74 1.58 17.71
N LEU A 143 8.31 2.73 17.20
CA LEU A 143 7.94 2.90 15.81
C LEU A 143 9.22 2.92 14.96
N LEU A 144 9.44 1.90 14.14
CA LEU A 144 10.52 1.86 13.16
C LEU A 144 9.92 1.95 11.77
N PRO A 145 10.22 3.00 11.00
CA PRO A 145 9.67 3.11 9.65
C PRO A 145 10.33 2.13 8.69
N GLU A 146 9.54 1.62 7.75
CA GLU A 146 10.01 0.82 6.62
C GLU A 146 10.82 1.67 5.63
N ILE A 147 10.49 2.95 5.53
CA ILE A 147 11.15 3.95 4.70
C ILE A 147 11.12 5.31 5.39
N ALA A 148 12.21 6.05 5.28
CA ALA A 148 12.32 7.42 5.76
C ALA A 148 12.67 8.38 4.61
N PHE A 149 12.01 9.51 4.58
CA PHE A 149 12.28 10.66 3.73
C PHE A 149 13.11 11.66 4.52
N LEU A 150 14.31 11.94 4.05
CA LEU A 150 15.23 12.86 4.69
C LEU A 150 15.03 14.29 4.20
N SER A 151 15.37 15.26 5.04
CA SER A 151 15.18 16.67 4.72
C SER A 151 16.06 17.19 3.57
N ASP A 152 17.10 16.46 3.22
CA ASP A 152 18.01 16.75 2.10
C ASP A 152 17.51 16.19 0.76
N GLY A 153 16.34 15.54 0.77
CA GLY A 153 15.70 14.99 -0.43
C GLY A 153 16.11 13.56 -0.77
N TYR A 154 16.75 12.84 0.15
CA TYR A 154 17.04 11.42 -0.01
C TYR A 154 16.02 10.56 0.74
N ILE A 155 16.01 9.26 0.41
CA ILE A 155 15.25 8.25 1.14
C ILE A 155 16.17 7.18 1.70
N GLU A 156 15.78 6.61 2.84
CA GLU A 156 16.45 5.47 3.46
C GLU A 156 15.42 4.47 4.00
N PRO A 157 15.63 3.15 3.78
CA PRO A 157 16.58 2.58 2.82
C PRO A 157 16.15 2.82 1.36
N GLN A 158 17.09 2.70 0.43
CA GLN A 158 16.79 2.71 -1.00
C GLN A 158 16.00 1.46 -1.38
N GLY A 159 15.15 1.55 -2.38
CA GLY A 159 14.38 0.39 -2.82
C GLY A 159 13.08 0.74 -3.49
N ARG A 160 12.16 -0.23 -3.47
CA ARG A 160 10.85 -0.06 -4.11
C ARG A 160 9.74 -0.63 -3.24
N ILE A 161 8.62 0.07 -3.24
CA ILE A 161 7.36 -0.39 -2.64
C ILE A 161 6.52 -0.97 -3.77
N VAL A 162 5.98 -2.17 -3.58
CA VAL A 162 5.11 -2.83 -4.57
C VAL A 162 3.71 -2.93 -4.00
N LEU A 163 2.74 -2.37 -4.70
CA LEU A 163 1.32 -2.51 -4.42
C LEU A 163 0.68 -3.42 -5.46
N SER A 164 0.09 -4.51 -5.03
CA SER A 164 -0.66 -5.44 -5.87
C SER A 164 -2.08 -5.62 -5.33
N PHE A 165 -2.99 -6.06 -6.19
CA PHE A 165 -4.38 -6.32 -5.81
C PHE A 165 -4.78 -7.73 -6.19
N GLN A 166 -5.51 -8.38 -5.31
CA GLN A 166 -6.07 -9.70 -5.59
C GLN A 166 -7.00 -9.61 -6.82
N PHE A 167 -6.83 -10.52 -7.77
CA PHE A 167 -7.58 -10.56 -9.02
C PHE A 167 -7.30 -9.42 -10.02
N TYR A 168 -6.20 -8.69 -9.88
CA TYR A 168 -5.76 -7.69 -10.84
C TYR A 168 -4.38 -8.04 -11.38
N GLU A 169 -4.24 -8.07 -12.71
CA GLU A 169 -3.01 -8.58 -13.37
C GLU A 169 -1.83 -7.60 -13.38
N ARG A 170 -2.00 -6.45 -12.75
CA ARG A 170 -0.94 -5.42 -12.69
C ARG A 170 -0.56 -5.14 -11.25
N SER A 171 0.72 -4.85 -11.04
CA SER A 171 1.25 -4.26 -9.82
C SER A 171 1.72 -2.83 -10.08
N PHE A 172 1.79 -2.05 -9.02
CA PHE A 172 2.28 -0.67 -9.04
C PHE A 172 3.55 -0.62 -8.20
N ASN A 173 4.64 -0.18 -8.82
CA ASN A 173 5.94 -0.03 -8.19
C ASN A 173 6.20 1.43 -7.90
N TYR A 174 6.45 1.75 -6.65
CA TYR A 174 6.83 3.09 -6.21
C TYR A 174 8.32 3.09 -5.94
N GLN A 175 9.02 4.02 -6.55
CA GLN A 175 10.47 4.17 -6.42
C GLN A 175 10.80 5.66 -6.30
N TRP A 176 11.84 5.96 -5.55
CA TRP A 176 12.35 7.32 -5.45
C TRP A 176 13.18 7.68 -6.67
N ASP A 177 12.90 8.84 -7.26
CA ASP A 177 13.72 9.43 -8.30
C ASP A 177 14.61 10.50 -7.67
N ASP A 178 15.88 10.17 -7.46
CA ASP A 178 16.88 11.07 -6.86
C ASP A 178 17.08 12.34 -7.68
N THR A 179 16.89 12.27 -9.00
CA THR A 179 17.07 13.43 -9.88
C THR A 179 15.97 14.44 -9.72
N ALA A 180 14.73 13.95 -9.57
CA ALA A 180 13.56 14.79 -9.40
C ALA A 180 13.18 15.01 -7.93
N SER A 181 13.85 14.33 -6.98
CA SER A 181 13.54 14.31 -5.54
C SER A 181 12.05 14.08 -5.28
N LYS A 182 11.51 13.04 -5.89
CA LYS A 182 10.09 12.69 -5.76
C LYS A 182 9.86 11.19 -5.89
N MET A 183 8.73 10.72 -5.36
CA MET A 183 8.26 9.37 -5.60
C MET A 183 7.67 9.26 -7.01
N VAL A 184 8.05 8.21 -7.75
CA VAL A 184 7.47 7.88 -9.05
C VAL A 184 6.79 6.52 -8.98
N MET A 185 5.72 6.35 -9.75
CA MET A 185 4.96 5.12 -9.81
C MET A 185 4.97 4.56 -11.23
N GLU A 186 5.28 3.28 -11.35
CA GLU A 186 5.22 2.54 -12.61
C GLU A 186 4.29 1.34 -12.48
N GLY A 187 3.37 1.19 -13.43
CA GLY A 187 2.50 0.02 -13.51
C GLY A 187 3.16 -1.10 -14.32
N ASN A 188 3.34 -2.27 -13.71
CA ASN A 188 3.89 -3.45 -14.36
C ASN A 188 2.85 -4.57 -14.43
N ILE A 189 2.87 -5.35 -15.52
CA ILE A 189 2.05 -6.56 -15.63
C ILE A 189 2.70 -7.64 -14.78
N LEU A 190 1.91 -8.28 -13.91
CA LEU A 190 2.37 -9.44 -13.14
C LEU A 190 2.62 -10.59 -14.11
N GLU A 191 3.88 -11.02 -14.25
CA GLU A 191 4.19 -12.25 -14.99
C GLU A 191 3.57 -13.44 -14.22
N SER A 192 2.59 -14.11 -14.86
CA SER A 192 2.01 -15.33 -14.29
C SER A 192 3.10 -16.40 -14.21
N LYS A 193 3.44 -16.80 -12.99
CA LYS A 193 4.25 -18.00 -12.72
C LYS A 193 3.44 -19.27 -12.93
#